data_110d92662faf8a7b6cef47b647eb85fd
#
_entry.id   110d92662faf8a7b6cef47b647eb85fd
#
_cell.length_a   1.000
_cell.length_b   1.000
_cell.length_c   1.000
_cell.angle_alpha   90.00
_cell.angle_beta   90.00
_cell.angle_gamma   90.00
#
_symmetry.space_group_name_H-M   'P 1'
#
loop_
_entity.id
_entity.type
_entity.pdbx_description
1 polymer ?
#
loop_
_entity_poly.entity_id
_entity_poly.type
_entity_poly.pdbx_seq_one_letter_code
_entity_poly.pdbx_strand_id
1 'polypeptide(L)'
;MFRGTDMKPFEKKVWLASPTMHGEEMKYMKEAYDTNWMSTVGANINEVERIAAEKAGVKYAVALSACTAALHLCVKLAGEKLYGRPAVGHGAVEGKRVFCSDMTFDATLNPVLYEGGIPVFIDTNPETWNMDPAALEKAFEMYPEVKLVVCAELYGFPGGIREIKEICEKHRALLIEDAAEAMGAVYEGRPCGSFGDYSAISYNGNKIITGSSGGCLLT
;
A
#
# COMPACT_ATOMS: atom_id res chain seq x y z
N MET A 1 1.06 -30.06 -2.52
CA MET A 1 -0.02 -30.92 -1.99
C MET A 1 0.31 -31.27 -0.55
N PHE A 2 -0.26 -30.55 0.41
CA PHE A 2 -0.08 -30.86 1.84
C PHE A 2 -0.72 -32.23 2.12
N ARG A 3 0.08 -33.23 2.36
CA ARG A 3 -0.42 -34.51 2.92
C ARG A 3 -0.87 -34.20 4.34
N GLY A 4 -2.13 -34.50 4.63
CA GLY A 4 -2.72 -34.27 5.94
C GLY A 4 -1.85 -34.83 7.04
N THR A 5 -1.23 -33.95 7.76
CA THR A 5 -0.67 -34.25 9.08
C THR A 5 -1.85 -34.27 10.04
N ASP A 6 -1.83 -35.15 11.04
CA ASP A 6 -2.81 -35.23 12.13
C ASP A 6 -2.77 -33.94 13.01
N MET A 7 -2.89 -32.78 12.38
CA MET A 7 -2.94 -31.50 13.08
C MET A 7 -4.27 -31.39 13.80
N LYS A 8 -4.26 -31.33 15.11
CA LYS A 8 -5.44 -31.02 15.90
C LYS A 8 -5.79 -29.55 15.69
N PRO A 9 -7.07 -29.21 15.52
CA PRO A 9 -7.49 -27.82 15.48
C PRO A 9 -7.12 -27.12 16.78
N PHE A 10 -6.84 -25.80 16.69
CA PHE A 10 -6.61 -25.01 17.88
C PHE A 10 -7.86 -25.03 18.78
N GLU A 11 -7.66 -25.13 20.10
CA GLU A 11 -8.76 -25.09 21.08
C GLU A 11 -9.47 -23.73 21.10
N LYS A 12 -8.76 -22.68 20.75
CA LYS A 12 -9.30 -21.31 20.66
C LYS A 12 -9.08 -20.75 19.25
N LYS A 13 -10.01 -19.90 18.81
CA LYS A 13 -9.87 -19.20 17.54
C LYS A 13 -8.60 -18.33 17.55
N VAL A 14 -7.73 -18.52 16.56
CA VAL A 14 -6.59 -17.65 16.31
C VAL A 14 -7.05 -16.57 15.33
N TRP A 15 -6.95 -15.32 15.75
CA TRP A 15 -7.27 -14.16 14.93
C TRP A 15 -6.05 -13.74 14.10
N LEU A 16 -6.25 -13.29 12.88
CA LEU A 16 -5.18 -12.74 12.04
C LEU A 16 -4.52 -11.54 12.73
N ALA A 17 -5.34 -10.64 13.24
CA ALA A 17 -4.91 -9.51 14.06
C ALA A 17 -6.00 -9.18 15.07
N SER A 18 -5.60 -8.68 16.23
CA SER A 18 -6.50 -8.18 17.26
C SER A 18 -5.93 -6.87 17.80
N PRO A 19 -6.70 -5.78 17.79
CA PRO A 19 -6.25 -4.51 18.35
C PRO A 19 -5.83 -4.65 19.81
N THR A 20 -4.76 -3.97 20.19
CA THR A 20 -4.27 -3.86 21.57
C THR A 20 -4.34 -2.40 21.99
N MET A 21 -5.03 -2.13 23.10
CA MET A 21 -5.09 -0.80 23.68
C MET A 21 -3.87 -0.55 24.58
N HIS A 22 -3.29 0.64 24.47
CA HIS A 22 -2.09 1.01 25.21
C HIS A 22 -2.38 1.98 26.37
N GLY A 23 -3.65 2.49 26.46
CA GLY A 23 -4.12 3.31 27.57
C GLY A 23 -4.13 4.81 27.29
N GLU A 24 -3.49 5.27 26.23
CA GLU A 24 -3.47 6.69 25.86
C GLU A 24 -4.59 7.10 24.89
N GLU A 25 -5.28 6.16 24.28
CA GLU A 25 -6.27 6.40 23.23
C GLU A 25 -7.38 7.34 23.70
N MET A 26 -7.92 7.08 24.90
CA MET A 26 -9.00 7.90 25.48
C MET A 26 -8.56 9.32 25.81
N LYS A 27 -7.29 9.54 26.10
CA LYS A 27 -6.71 10.87 26.33
C LYS A 27 -6.77 11.72 25.05
N TYR A 28 -6.30 11.17 23.94
CA TYR A 28 -6.32 11.86 22.64
C TYR A 28 -7.74 12.07 22.11
N MET A 29 -8.63 11.07 22.29
CA MET A 29 -10.03 11.21 21.93
C MET A 29 -10.73 12.30 22.76
N LYS A 30 -10.47 12.33 24.07
CA LYS A 30 -11.03 13.35 24.95
C LYS A 30 -10.50 14.75 24.62
N GLU A 31 -9.21 14.89 24.36
CA GLU A 31 -8.61 16.16 23.95
C GLU A 31 -9.25 16.69 22.66
N ALA A 32 -9.39 15.82 21.64
CA ALA A 32 -10.05 16.20 20.39
C ALA A 32 -11.49 16.65 20.61
N TYR A 33 -12.23 15.97 21.49
CA TYR A 33 -13.59 16.31 21.86
C TYR A 33 -13.67 17.65 22.61
N ASP A 34 -12.87 17.81 23.67
CA ASP A 34 -12.89 19.01 24.53
C ASP A 34 -12.46 20.29 23.79
N THR A 35 -11.56 20.14 22.81
CA THR A 35 -11.06 21.24 21.99
C THR A 35 -11.85 21.47 20.71
N ASN A 36 -12.90 20.65 20.48
CA ASN A 36 -13.73 20.69 19.26
C ASN A 36 -12.96 20.43 17.96
N TRP A 37 -11.86 19.67 18.03
CA TRP A 37 -11.07 19.25 16.85
C TRP A 37 -11.41 17.83 16.39
N MET A 38 -12.67 17.46 16.39
CA MET A 38 -13.19 16.22 15.84
C MET A 38 -13.46 16.35 14.33
N SER A 39 -12.46 16.79 13.60
CA SER A 39 -12.53 17.13 12.18
C SER A 39 -11.34 16.52 11.42
N THR A 40 -11.35 16.67 10.10
CA THR A 40 -10.24 16.27 9.21
C THR A 40 -9.03 17.21 9.27
N VAL A 41 -9.05 18.19 10.15
CA VAL A 41 -7.94 19.10 10.44
C VAL A 41 -7.72 19.15 11.95
N GLY A 42 -6.50 19.44 12.39
CA GLY A 42 -6.17 19.59 13.81
C GLY A 42 -4.81 18.97 14.15
N ALA A 43 -4.39 19.16 15.41
CA ALA A 43 -3.07 18.75 15.87
C ALA A 43 -2.83 17.24 15.73
N ASN A 44 -3.84 16.43 16.03
CA ASN A 44 -3.71 14.96 15.95
C ASN A 44 -3.48 14.46 14.52
N ILE A 45 -4.18 15.02 13.52
CA ILE A 45 -3.97 14.66 12.11
C ILE A 45 -2.57 15.08 11.65
N ASN A 46 -2.15 16.31 11.96
CA ASN A 46 -0.83 16.79 11.62
C ASN A 46 0.28 15.91 12.23
N GLU A 47 0.07 15.44 13.46
CA GLU A 47 1.03 14.57 14.15
C GLU A 47 1.06 13.17 13.53
N VAL A 48 -0.08 12.60 13.14
CA VAL A 48 -0.14 11.32 12.41
C VAL A 48 0.64 11.42 11.10
N GLU A 49 0.44 12.47 10.32
CA GLU A 49 1.18 12.71 9.06
C GLU A 49 2.68 12.85 9.30
N ARG A 50 3.08 13.65 10.30
CA ARG A 50 4.47 13.83 10.67
C ARG A 50 5.14 12.52 11.06
N ILE A 51 4.51 11.75 11.95
CA ILE A 51 5.03 10.46 12.43
C ILE A 51 5.07 9.44 11.29
N ALA A 52 4.04 9.37 10.47
CA ALA A 52 4.00 8.45 9.32
C ALA A 52 5.17 8.73 8.36
N ALA A 53 5.40 10.00 8.02
CA ALA A 53 6.52 10.39 7.16
C ALA A 53 7.88 10.05 7.80
N GLU A 54 8.06 10.36 9.10
CA GLU A 54 9.28 10.04 9.85
C GLU A 54 9.56 8.54 9.89
N LYS A 55 8.56 7.73 10.24
CA LYS A 55 8.71 6.28 10.37
C LYS A 55 8.92 5.57 9.04
N ALA A 56 8.29 6.04 8.00
CA ALA A 56 8.52 5.54 6.64
C ALA A 56 9.81 6.11 6.01
N GLY A 57 10.42 7.15 6.59
CA GLY A 57 11.62 7.77 6.04
C GLY A 57 11.37 8.52 4.73
N VAL A 58 10.18 9.08 4.56
CA VAL A 58 9.76 9.86 3.39
C VAL A 58 9.55 11.33 3.73
N LYS A 59 9.42 12.17 2.70
CA LYS A 59 9.32 13.62 2.92
C LYS A 59 7.92 14.05 3.35
N TYR A 60 6.90 13.42 2.80
CA TYR A 60 5.51 13.80 3.03
C TYR A 60 4.63 12.59 3.31
N ALA A 61 3.66 12.79 4.19
CA ALA A 61 2.54 11.88 4.39
C ALA A 61 1.25 12.70 4.40
N VAL A 62 0.18 12.14 3.85
CA VAL A 62 -1.15 12.75 3.85
C VAL A 62 -2.15 11.74 4.40
N ALA A 63 -2.81 12.08 5.50
CA ALA A 63 -3.81 11.22 6.13
C ALA A 63 -5.12 11.22 5.34
N LEU A 64 -5.71 10.04 5.19
CA LEU A 64 -6.92 9.79 4.43
C LEU A 64 -7.86 8.86 5.21
N SER A 65 -9.11 8.80 4.80
CA SER A 65 -10.15 7.97 5.45
C SER A 65 -9.90 6.46 5.35
N ALA A 66 -9.10 6.02 4.36
CA ALA A 66 -8.74 4.62 4.15
C ALA A 66 -7.47 4.50 3.28
N CYS A 67 -6.75 3.39 3.40
CA CYS A 67 -5.62 3.08 2.52
C CYS A 67 -6.05 2.95 1.05
N THR A 68 -7.24 2.40 0.77
CA THR A 68 -7.79 2.36 -0.60
C THR A 68 -7.91 3.75 -1.22
N ALA A 69 -8.28 4.77 -0.42
CA ALA A 69 -8.31 6.15 -0.89
C ALA A 69 -6.88 6.69 -1.14
N ALA A 70 -5.92 6.31 -0.30
CA ALA A 70 -4.51 6.65 -0.51
C ALA A 70 -3.95 6.02 -1.79
N LEU A 71 -4.19 4.72 -2.00
CA LEU A 71 -3.82 4.01 -3.24
C LEU A 71 -4.48 4.63 -4.47
N HIS A 72 -5.76 5.03 -4.37
CA HIS A 72 -6.45 5.71 -5.46
C HIS A 72 -5.76 7.03 -5.85
N LEU A 73 -5.40 7.83 -4.86
CA LEU A 73 -4.62 9.04 -5.13
C LEU A 73 -3.23 8.73 -5.69
N CYS A 74 -2.56 7.66 -5.22
CA CYS A 74 -1.28 7.22 -5.80
C CYS A 74 -1.43 6.91 -7.29
N VAL A 75 -2.44 6.11 -7.68
CA VAL A 75 -2.69 5.77 -9.09
C VAL A 75 -3.02 7.01 -9.90
N LYS A 76 -3.85 7.89 -9.37
CA LYS A 76 -4.22 9.15 -10.04
C LYS A 76 -3.00 10.04 -10.26
N LEU A 77 -2.21 10.30 -9.23
CA LEU A 77 -1.00 11.13 -9.31
C LEU A 77 0.05 10.52 -10.25
N ALA A 78 0.26 9.21 -10.18
CA ALA A 78 1.17 8.49 -11.07
C ALA A 78 0.68 8.58 -12.53
N GLY A 79 -0.61 8.38 -12.77
CA GLY A 79 -1.22 8.49 -14.09
C GLY A 79 -1.10 9.91 -14.66
N GLU A 80 -1.41 10.93 -13.87
CA GLU A 80 -1.24 12.33 -14.30
C GLU A 80 0.23 12.67 -14.60
N LYS A 81 1.18 12.15 -13.82
CA LYS A 81 2.62 12.33 -14.07
C LYS A 81 3.07 11.65 -15.35
N LEU A 82 2.54 10.46 -15.67
CA LEU A 82 2.94 9.66 -16.83
C LEU A 82 2.25 10.10 -18.15
N TYR A 83 0.97 10.46 -18.06
CA TYR A 83 0.12 10.61 -19.24
C TYR A 83 -0.53 12.01 -19.36
N GLY A 84 -0.29 12.88 -18.37
CA GLY A 84 -0.91 14.18 -18.28
C GLY A 84 -2.29 14.13 -17.60
N ARG A 85 -2.84 15.29 -17.30
CA ARG A 85 -4.13 15.42 -16.62
C ARG A 85 -5.27 14.91 -17.51
N PRO A 86 -6.10 13.98 -17.03
CA PRO A 86 -7.21 13.46 -17.83
C PRO A 86 -8.28 14.51 -18.07
N ALA A 87 -9.05 14.33 -19.13
CA ALA A 87 -10.25 15.12 -19.37
C ALA A 87 -11.30 14.83 -18.28
N VAL A 88 -12.26 15.74 -18.10
CA VAL A 88 -13.35 15.56 -17.14
C VAL A 88 -14.14 14.29 -17.46
N GLY A 89 -14.36 13.45 -16.47
CA GLY A 89 -15.06 12.17 -16.62
C GLY A 89 -14.17 10.99 -17.07
N HIS A 90 -12.87 11.20 -17.23
CA HIS A 90 -11.91 10.16 -17.59
C HIS A 90 -10.93 9.87 -16.44
N GLY A 91 -10.45 8.63 -16.38
CA GLY A 91 -9.45 8.21 -15.40
C GLY A 91 -8.01 8.53 -15.83
N ALA A 92 -7.13 8.68 -14.87
CA ALA A 92 -5.73 9.04 -15.12
C ALA A 92 -4.92 7.95 -15.82
N VAL A 93 -5.38 6.70 -15.77
CA VAL A 93 -4.76 5.54 -16.44
C VAL A 93 -5.73 4.85 -17.42
N GLU A 94 -6.74 5.59 -17.93
CA GLU A 94 -7.76 5.02 -18.79
C GLU A 94 -7.19 4.31 -20.02
N GLY A 95 -7.57 3.03 -20.19
CA GLY A 95 -7.11 2.17 -21.27
C GLY A 95 -5.63 1.77 -21.18
N LYS A 96 -4.90 2.17 -20.11
CA LYS A 96 -3.50 1.79 -19.91
C LYS A 96 -3.41 0.48 -19.14
N ARG A 97 -2.48 -0.40 -19.56
CA ARG A 97 -2.10 -1.55 -18.74
C ARG A 97 -1.27 -1.10 -17.55
N VAL A 98 -1.55 -1.70 -16.39
CA VAL A 98 -0.83 -1.48 -15.13
C VAL A 98 -0.47 -2.85 -14.56
N PHE A 99 0.79 -3.07 -14.23
CA PHE A 99 1.21 -4.30 -13.57
C PHE A 99 0.82 -4.27 -12.10
N CYS A 100 0.20 -5.34 -11.62
CA CYS A 100 -0.29 -5.46 -10.25
C CYS A 100 0.13 -6.80 -9.66
N SER A 101 0.35 -6.84 -8.35
CA SER A 101 0.52 -8.10 -7.61
C SER A 101 -0.68 -9.02 -7.85
N ASP A 102 -0.43 -10.29 -8.12
CA ASP A 102 -1.46 -11.33 -8.27
C ASP A 102 -2.02 -11.73 -6.89
N MET A 103 -1.13 -12.05 -5.96
CA MET A 103 -1.52 -12.40 -4.59
C MET A 103 -1.54 -11.15 -3.72
N THR A 104 -2.75 -10.60 -3.52
CA THR A 104 -2.94 -9.38 -2.73
C THR A 104 -4.40 -9.24 -2.29
N PHE A 105 -4.67 -8.26 -1.42
CA PHE A 105 -6.02 -7.79 -1.16
C PHE A 105 -6.51 -6.93 -2.34
N ASP A 106 -7.78 -7.00 -2.68
CA ASP A 106 -8.36 -6.33 -3.86
C ASP A 106 -8.17 -4.81 -3.88
N ALA A 107 -7.98 -4.18 -2.71
CA ALA A 107 -7.72 -2.75 -2.61
C ALA A 107 -6.44 -2.29 -3.34
N THR A 108 -5.48 -3.19 -3.57
CA THR A 108 -4.26 -2.90 -4.34
C THR A 108 -4.57 -2.58 -5.80
N LEU A 109 -5.53 -3.28 -6.40
CA LEU A 109 -5.86 -3.17 -7.82
C LEU A 109 -7.13 -2.37 -8.12
N ASN A 110 -8.08 -2.29 -7.19
CA ASN A 110 -9.33 -1.55 -7.39
C ASN A 110 -9.11 -0.10 -7.84
N PRO A 111 -8.12 0.66 -7.29
CA PRO A 111 -7.79 2.00 -7.75
C PRO A 111 -7.40 2.09 -9.23
N VAL A 112 -6.76 1.05 -9.77
CA VAL A 112 -6.43 0.97 -11.21
C VAL A 112 -7.71 0.92 -12.02
N LEU A 113 -8.69 0.11 -11.57
CA LEU A 113 -10.01 0.01 -12.23
C LEU A 113 -10.80 1.31 -12.10
N TYR A 114 -10.74 2.00 -10.95
CA TYR A 114 -11.42 3.28 -10.74
C TYR A 114 -10.93 4.36 -11.71
N GLU A 115 -9.64 4.34 -12.03
CA GLU A 115 -9.01 5.25 -12.98
C GLU A 115 -8.99 4.69 -14.43
N GLY A 116 -9.85 3.70 -14.73
CA GLY A 116 -10.06 3.15 -16.07
C GLY A 116 -8.91 2.31 -16.63
N GLY A 117 -7.97 1.91 -15.79
CA GLY A 117 -6.82 1.09 -16.17
C GLY A 117 -7.17 -0.39 -16.35
N ILE A 118 -6.26 -1.11 -16.98
CA ILE A 118 -6.35 -2.55 -17.25
C ILE A 118 -5.29 -3.25 -16.39
N PRO A 119 -5.66 -3.90 -15.27
CA PRO A 119 -4.71 -4.66 -14.46
C PRO A 119 -4.11 -5.82 -15.26
N VAL A 120 -2.81 -6.00 -15.17
CA VAL A 120 -2.08 -7.18 -15.64
C VAL A 120 -1.38 -7.77 -14.42
N PHE A 121 -1.77 -8.97 -14.06
CA PHE A 121 -1.27 -9.62 -12.85
C PHE A 121 0.12 -10.20 -13.06
N ILE A 122 0.99 -9.91 -12.11
CA ILE A 122 2.36 -10.42 -12.06
C ILE A 122 2.42 -11.52 -11.02
N ASP A 123 2.93 -12.66 -11.43
CA ASP A 123 2.98 -13.88 -10.62
C ASP A 123 3.77 -13.69 -9.32
N THR A 124 3.46 -14.54 -8.37
CA THR A 124 3.96 -14.50 -7.01
C THR A 124 5.15 -15.42 -6.84
N ASN A 125 6.21 -14.94 -6.19
CA ASN A 125 7.32 -15.76 -5.76
C ASN A 125 6.86 -16.73 -4.65
N PRO A 126 7.03 -18.06 -4.82
CA PRO A 126 6.50 -19.05 -3.89
C PRO A 126 7.17 -19.03 -2.49
N GLU A 127 8.34 -18.44 -2.35
CA GLU A 127 9.04 -18.35 -1.08
C GLU A 127 8.61 -17.12 -0.28
N THR A 128 8.33 -16.00 -0.97
CA THR A 128 8.01 -14.71 -0.33
C THR A 128 6.52 -14.39 -0.32
N TRP A 129 5.73 -15.02 -1.18
CA TRP A 129 4.30 -14.75 -1.42
C TRP A 129 4.03 -13.33 -1.94
N ASN A 130 5.06 -12.64 -2.37
CA ASN A 130 4.98 -11.31 -2.96
C ASN A 130 5.34 -11.35 -4.45
N MET A 131 5.13 -10.26 -5.17
CA MET A 131 5.44 -10.15 -6.60
C MET A 131 6.84 -10.69 -6.91
N ASP A 132 6.94 -11.58 -7.89
CA ASP A 132 8.22 -12.13 -8.33
C ASP A 132 8.95 -11.14 -9.27
N PRO A 133 10.14 -10.67 -8.90
CA PRO A 133 10.95 -9.81 -9.77
C PRO A 133 11.21 -10.41 -11.15
N ALA A 134 11.43 -11.73 -11.23
CA ALA A 134 11.68 -12.39 -12.52
C ALA A 134 10.42 -12.40 -13.40
N ALA A 135 9.24 -12.59 -12.81
CA ALA A 135 7.96 -12.50 -13.53
C ALA A 135 7.70 -11.06 -14.00
N LEU A 136 8.03 -10.05 -13.17
CA LEU A 136 7.91 -8.63 -13.53
C LEU A 136 8.82 -8.27 -14.72
N GLU A 137 10.08 -8.70 -14.71
CA GLU A 137 11.01 -8.47 -15.85
C GLU A 137 10.45 -9.06 -17.14
N LYS A 138 9.98 -10.31 -17.09
CA LYS A 138 9.36 -10.98 -18.23
C LYS A 138 8.09 -10.27 -18.70
N ALA A 139 7.29 -9.71 -17.78
CA ALA A 139 6.10 -8.95 -18.15
C ALA A 139 6.46 -7.67 -18.92
N PHE A 140 7.54 -6.98 -18.56
CA PHE A 140 8.04 -5.83 -19.33
C PHE A 140 8.55 -6.21 -20.72
N GLU A 141 9.10 -7.41 -20.90
CA GLU A 141 9.45 -7.92 -22.24
C GLU A 141 8.19 -8.12 -23.12
N MET A 142 7.10 -8.58 -22.51
CA MET A 142 5.83 -8.83 -23.20
C MET A 142 5.00 -7.56 -23.44
N TYR A 143 5.09 -6.58 -22.54
CA TYR A 143 4.33 -5.33 -22.56
C TYR A 143 5.23 -4.13 -22.29
N PRO A 144 6.14 -3.78 -23.22
CA PRO A 144 7.14 -2.72 -23.01
C PRO A 144 6.54 -1.31 -22.88
N GLU A 145 5.27 -1.16 -23.25
CA GLU A 145 4.54 0.11 -23.11
C GLU A 145 4.10 0.41 -21.67
N VAL A 146 4.09 -0.58 -20.77
CA VAL A 146 3.63 -0.39 -19.39
C VAL A 146 4.60 0.53 -18.64
N LYS A 147 4.03 1.49 -17.89
CA LYS A 147 4.78 2.51 -17.16
C LYS A 147 4.37 2.66 -15.70
N LEU A 148 3.49 1.79 -15.21
CA LEU A 148 3.04 1.81 -13.82
C LEU A 148 2.96 0.39 -13.26
N VAL A 149 3.53 0.22 -12.07
CA VAL A 149 3.50 -1.02 -11.29
C VAL A 149 2.90 -0.71 -9.93
N VAL A 150 1.99 -1.54 -9.46
CA VAL A 150 1.42 -1.50 -8.10
C VAL A 150 1.79 -2.81 -7.41
N CYS A 151 2.68 -2.73 -6.43
CA CYS A 151 3.22 -3.88 -5.72
C CYS A 151 2.78 -3.86 -4.26
N ALA A 152 2.19 -4.95 -3.78
CA ALA A 152 1.82 -5.11 -2.39
C ALA A 152 2.93 -5.84 -1.59
N GLU A 153 3.06 -5.47 -0.32
CA GLU A 153 3.91 -6.15 0.66
C GLU A 153 3.03 -6.99 1.59
N LEU A 154 2.60 -8.13 1.06
CA LEU A 154 1.62 -9.00 1.71
C LEU A 154 2.12 -9.48 3.09
N TYR A 155 1.25 -9.37 4.09
CA TYR A 155 1.53 -9.72 5.51
C TYR A 155 2.73 -9.00 6.13
N GLY A 156 3.12 -7.85 5.59
CA GLY A 156 4.25 -7.07 6.09
C GLY A 156 5.62 -7.66 5.74
N PHE A 157 5.65 -8.58 4.80
CA PHE A 157 6.90 -9.12 4.27
C PHE A 157 7.27 -8.38 2.98
N PRO A 158 8.43 -7.73 2.89
CA PRO A 158 8.74 -6.82 1.77
C PRO A 158 9.08 -7.52 0.46
N GLY A 159 9.20 -8.86 0.45
CA GLY A 159 9.57 -9.60 -0.76
C GLY A 159 10.89 -9.10 -1.37
N GLY A 160 10.93 -8.95 -2.69
CA GLY A 160 12.05 -8.39 -3.44
C GLY A 160 11.82 -6.93 -3.85
N ILE A 161 11.34 -6.07 -2.95
CA ILE A 161 10.88 -4.72 -3.28
C ILE A 161 11.98 -3.83 -3.90
N ARG A 162 13.25 -4.01 -3.50
CA ARG A 162 14.35 -3.28 -4.11
C ARG A 162 14.58 -3.71 -5.55
N GLU A 163 14.62 -5.00 -5.81
CA GLU A 163 14.77 -5.56 -7.15
C GLU A 163 13.60 -5.14 -8.05
N ILE A 164 12.38 -5.11 -7.52
CA ILE A 164 11.19 -4.59 -8.22
C ILE A 164 11.37 -3.11 -8.56
N LYS A 165 11.89 -2.30 -7.63
CA LYS A 165 12.17 -0.87 -7.87
C LYS A 165 13.23 -0.69 -8.95
N GLU A 166 14.33 -1.44 -8.91
CA GLU A 166 15.40 -1.42 -9.92
C GLU A 166 14.87 -1.80 -11.31
N ILE A 167 14.00 -2.82 -11.40
CA ILE A 167 13.33 -3.20 -12.64
C ILE A 167 12.43 -2.06 -13.15
N CYS A 168 11.63 -1.45 -12.28
CA CYS A 168 10.81 -0.30 -12.64
C CYS A 168 11.65 0.85 -13.21
N GLU A 169 12.76 1.19 -12.57
CA GLU A 169 13.69 2.23 -13.02
C GLU A 169 14.29 1.91 -14.38
N LYS A 170 14.77 0.68 -14.59
CA LYS A 170 15.28 0.18 -15.87
C LYS A 170 14.29 0.38 -17.01
N HIS A 171 13.01 0.10 -16.77
CA HIS A 171 11.92 0.23 -17.76
C HIS A 171 11.25 1.61 -17.76
N ARG A 172 11.74 2.56 -16.94
CA ARG A 172 11.19 3.91 -16.77
C ARG A 172 9.71 3.87 -16.40
N ALA A 173 9.37 2.95 -15.52
CA ALA A 173 8.05 2.81 -14.91
C ALA A 173 8.05 3.39 -13.50
N LEU A 174 6.91 3.93 -13.07
CA LEU A 174 6.69 4.33 -11.69
C LEU A 174 6.25 3.12 -10.86
N LEU A 175 6.68 3.09 -9.60
CA LEU A 175 6.27 2.09 -8.62
C LEU A 175 5.34 2.72 -7.60
N ILE A 176 4.17 2.14 -7.42
CA ILE A 176 3.32 2.35 -6.24
C ILE A 176 3.53 1.18 -5.29
N GLU A 177 3.90 1.47 -4.06
CA GLU A 177 4.11 0.51 -3.00
C GLU A 177 2.88 0.46 -2.09
N ASP A 178 2.16 -0.64 -2.13
CA ASP A 178 1.07 -0.89 -1.19
C ASP A 178 1.64 -1.53 0.08
N ALA A 179 2.04 -0.67 1.00
CA ALA A 179 2.57 -1.03 2.32
C ALA A 179 1.47 -1.10 3.40
N ALA A 180 0.22 -1.41 3.00
CA ALA A 180 -0.93 -1.47 3.90
C ALA A 180 -0.74 -2.42 5.10
N GLU A 181 0.15 -3.38 4.99
CA GLU A 181 0.46 -4.37 6.03
C GLU A 181 1.90 -4.29 6.52
N ALA A 182 2.70 -3.33 6.02
CA ALA A 182 4.14 -3.30 6.23
C ALA A 182 4.64 -2.11 7.06
N MET A 183 3.75 -1.40 7.78
CA MET A 183 4.20 -0.31 8.64
C MET A 183 5.14 -0.82 9.74
N GLY A 184 6.37 -0.29 9.78
CA GLY A 184 7.42 -0.71 10.69
C GLY A 184 8.29 -1.86 10.18
N ALA A 185 7.93 -2.51 9.08
CA ALA A 185 8.81 -3.46 8.40
C ALA A 185 9.98 -2.73 7.73
N VAL A 186 11.12 -3.42 7.68
CA VAL A 186 12.36 -2.87 7.13
C VAL A 186 12.98 -3.89 6.18
N TYR A 187 13.32 -3.45 4.98
CA TYR A 187 14.05 -4.24 4.02
C TYR A 187 15.45 -3.64 3.80
N GLU A 188 16.49 -4.42 4.13
CA GLU A 188 17.89 -4.01 4.02
C GLU A 188 18.20 -2.62 4.63
N GLY A 189 17.65 -2.36 5.81
CA GLY A 189 17.86 -1.11 6.55
C GLY A 189 16.98 0.06 6.12
N ARG A 190 16.12 -0.12 5.11
CA ARG A 190 15.20 0.90 4.62
C ARG A 190 13.75 0.54 4.98
N PRO A 191 12.97 1.47 5.56
CA PRO A 191 11.58 1.21 5.92
C PRO A 191 10.72 0.92 4.68
N CYS A 192 9.80 -0.06 4.83
CA CYS A 192 8.72 -0.26 3.87
C CYS A 192 7.80 0.96 3.84
N GLY A 193 7.20 1.25 2.69
CA GLY A 193 6.49 2.50 2.42
C GLY A 193 7.39 3.60 1.83
N SER A 194 8.69 3.34 1.65
CA SER A 194 9.63 4.31 1.10
C SER A 194 10.22 3.95 -0.27
N PHE A 195 9.97 2.74 -0.76
CA PHE A 195 10.55 2.28 -2.04
C PHE A 195 9.79 2.78 -3.25
N GLY A 196 8.48 2.98 -3.13
CA GLY A 196 7.64 3.49 -4.21
C GLY A 196 7.92 4.95 -4.56
N ASP A 197 7.55 5.35 -5.78
CA ASP A 197 7.42 6.77 -6.14
C ASP A 197 6.26 7.41 -5.38
N TYR A 198 5.25 6.59 -5.06
CA TYR A 198 4.17 6.82 -4.13
C TYR A 198 3.93 5.56 -3.34
N SER A 199 3.52 5.67 -2.10
CA SER A 199 3.22 4.53 -1.25
C SER A 199 1.97 4.78 -0.41
N ALA A 200 1.38 3.71 0.12
CA ALA A 200 0.21 3.83 1.00
C ALA A 200 0.32 2.90 2.20
N ILE A 201 -0.09 3.41 3.36
CA ILE A 201 -0.18 2.67 4.63
C ILE A 201 -1.64 2.60 5.08
N SER A 202 -2.01 1.51 5.74
CA SER A 202 -3.36 1.31 6.27
C SER A 202 -3.39 1.33 7.80
N TYR A 203 -4.41 2.00 8.33
CA TYR A 203 -4.78 2.00 9.75
C TYR A 203 -6.13 1.29 9.98
N ASN A 204 -6.55 0.42 9.06
CA ASN A 204 -7.77 -0.37 9.21
C ASN A 204 -7.71 -1.29 10.44
N GLY A 205 -8.87 -1.73 10.94
CA GLY A 205 -9.01 -2.46 12.20
C GLY A 205 -8.19 -3.75 12.33
N ASN A 206 -7.78 -4.35 11.21
CA ASN A 206 -6.98 -5.58 11.17
C ASN A 206 -5.48 -5.34 10.89
N LYS A 207 -5.01 -4.09 10.86
CA LYS A 207 -3.62 -3.78 10.52
C LYS A 207 -2.73 -3.71 11.77
N ILE A 208 -1.41 -3.72 11.56
CA ILE A 208 -0.39 -3.69 12.63
C ILE A 208 -0.59 -2.50 13.57
N ILE A 209 -0.88 -1.33 13.01
CA ILE A 209 -1.30 -0.14 13.75
C ILE A 209 -2.67 0.25 13.24
N THR A 210 -3.63 0.37 14.15
CA THR A 210 -5.01 0.65 13.77
C THR A 210 -5.60 1.86 14.48
N GLY A 211 -6.37 2.65 13.73
CA GLY A 211 -7.34 3.63 14.22
C GLY A 211 -8.77 3.20 13.94
N SER A 212 -9.04 1.91 13.75
CA SER A 212 -10.28 1.30 13.23
C SER A 212 -10.54 1.60 11.76
N SER A 213 -10.06 2.71 11.26
CA SER A 213 -10.13 3.19 9.88
C SER A 213 -8.94 4.11 9.63
N GLY A 214 -8.77 4.55 8.39
CA GLY A 214 -7.73 5.48 8.01
C GLY A 214 -6.62 4.85 7.17
N GLY A 215 -5.79 5.71 6.63
CA GLY A 215 -4.59 5.40 5.89
C GLY A 215 -3.78 6.65 5.62
N CYS A 216 -2.58 6.48 5.10
CA CYS A 216 -1.74 7.58 4.63
C CYS A 216 -1.21 7.31 3.23
N LEU A 217 -1.22 8.35 2.39
CA LEU A 217 -0.37 8.41 1.21
C LEU A 217 1.01 8.92 1.64
N LEU A 218 2.05 8.32 1.11
CA LEU A 218 3.45 8.65 1.36
C LEU A 218 4.17 9.02 0.06
N THR A 219 5.04 10.06 0.12
CA THR A 219 5.85 10.48 -1.03
C THR A 219 7.04 11.36 -0.62
#